data_98b611434d2a5887c79d1ebfee6a2c67
#
_entry.id   98b611434d2a5887c79d1ebfee6a2c67
#
_cell.length_a   1.000
_cell.length_b   1.000
_cell.length_c   1.000
_cell.angle_alpha   90.00
_cell.angle_beta   90.00
_cell.angle_gamma   90.00
#
_symmetry.space_group_name_H-M   'P 1'
#
loop_
_entity.id
_entity.type
_entity.pdbx_description
1 polymer ?
#
loop_
_entity_poly.entity_id
_entity_poly.type
_entity_poly.pdbx_seq_one_letter_code
_entity_poly.pdbx_strand_id
1 'polypeptide(L)' 'MADAYSLAKQHLDAGLKDARKNNIDENAYGQALIWKILEMYQANGRSEKDIIDEVQYTLENLDDDGTFHVSRN' A
#
# COMPACT_ATOMS: atom_id res chain seq x y z
N MET A 1 -7.71 19.84 -3.39
CA MET A 1 -6.60 19.49 -2.66
C MET A 1 -6.54 18.00 -2.50
N ALA A 2 -5.41 17.42 -2.64
CA ALA A 2 -5.31 15.98 -2.59
C ALA A 2 -5.11 15.53 -1.17
N ASP A 3 -5.78 14.50 -0.77
CA ASP A 3 -5.54 13.92 0.52
C ASP A 3 -4.52 12.80 0.32
N ALA A 4 -4.12 12.16 1.41
CA ALA A 4 -3.08 11.15 1.36
C ALA A 4 -3.47 9.98 0.46
N TYR A 5 -4.72 9.58 0.51
CA TYR A 5 -5.17 8.45 -0.30
C TYR A 5 -5.08 8.79 -1.80
N SER A 6 -5.55 9.96 -2.18
CA SER A 6 -5.51 10.37 -3.58
C SER A 6 -4.09 10.51 -4.09
N LEU A 7 -3.23 11.06 -3.25
CA LEU A 7 -1.84 11.21 -3.61
C LEU A 7 -1.17 9.85 -3.80
N ALA A 8 -1.42 8.92 -2.89
CA ALA A 8 -0.85 7.60 -2.98
C ALA A 8 -1.34 6.89 -4.24
N LYS A 9 -2.64 7.01 -4.54
CA LYS A 9 -3.19 6.38 -5.72
C LYS A 9 -2.55 6.93 -6.98
N GLN A 10 -2.38 8.24 -7.04
CA GLN A 10 -1.79 8.88 -8.21
C GLN A 10 -0.38 8.36 -8.46
N HIS A 11 0.42 8.28 -7.42
CA HIS A 11 1.80 7.85 -7.59
C HIS A 11 1.91 6.35 -7.81
N LEU A 12 1.02 5.57 -7.21
CA LEU A 12 1.02 4.15 -7.44
C LEU A 12 0.65 3.84 -8.89
N ASP A 13 -0.37 4.52 -9.41
CA ASP A 13 -0.78 4.31 -10.79
C ASP A 13 0.36 4.65 -11.74
N ALA A 14 1.04 5.75 -11.50
CA ALA A 14 2.16 6.15 -12.33
C ALA A 14 3.30 5.14 -12.22
N GLY A 15 3.56 4.67 -11.01
CA GLY A 15 4.62 3.70 -10.81
C GLY A 15 4.33 2.36 -11.47
N LEU A 16 3.08 1.92 -11.43
CA LEU A 16 2.71 0.68 -12.09
C LEU A 16 2.88 0.79 -13.59
N LYS A 17 2.56 1.96 -14.14
CA LYS A 17 2.75 2.19 -15.55
C LYS A 17 4.23 2.10 -15.91
N ASP A 18 5.08 2.70 -15.10
CA ASP A 18 6.51 2.65 -15.32
C ASP A 18 7.07 1.24 -15.16
N ALA A 19 6.54 0.50 -14.20
CA ALA A 19 6.97 -0.87 -14.00
C ALA A 19 6.68 -1.71 -15.23
N ARG A 20 5.49 -1.53 -15.80
CA ARG A 20 5.14 -2.25 -17.00
C ARG A 20 6.05 -1.88 -18.18
N LYS A 21 6.38 -0.60 -18.30
CA LYS A 21 7.27 -0.19 -19.34
C LYS A 21 8.64 -0.79 -19.22
N ASN A 22 9.08 -1.07 -18.02
CA ASN A 22 10.40 -1.62 -17.77
C ASN A 22 10.39 -3.12 -17.57
N ASN A 23 9.26 -3.76 -17.84
CA ASN A 23 9.10 -5.20 -17.70
C ASN A 23 9.34 -5.68 -16.27
N ILE A 24 8.94 -4.88 -15.31
CA ILE A 24 9.03 -5.25 -13.91
C ILE A 24 7.68 -5.81 -13.49
N ASP A 25 7.71 -6.98 -12.88
CA ASP A 25 6.49 -7.63 -12.42
C ASP A 25 5.78 -6.77 -11.39
N GLU A 26 4.47 -6.73 -11.49
CA GLU A 26 3.66 -5.92 -10.60
C GLU A 26 3.81 -6.31 -9.15
N ASN A 27 3.90 -7.61 -8.90
CA ASN A 27 4.07 -8.08 -7.52
C ASN A 27 5.45 -7.74 -6.97
N ALA A 28 6.46 -7.78 -7.82
CA ALA A 28 7.79 -7.40 -7.39
C ALA A 28 7.83 -5.92 -7.06
N TYR A 29 7.13 -5.11 -7.84
CA TYR A 29 7.06 -3.69 -7.57
C TYR A 29 6.33 -3.45 -6.24
N GLY A 30 5.24 -4.21 -6.00
CA GLY A 30 4.51 -4.09 -4.74
C GLY A 30 5.38 -4.44 -3.54
N GLN A 31 6.19 -5.49 -3.67
CA GLN A 31 7.07 -5.88 -2.59
C GLN A 31 8.09 -4.78 -2.30
N ALA A 32 8.60 -4.15 -3.34
CA ALA A 32 9.56 -3.06 -3.16
C ALA A 32 8.90 -1.87 -2.47
N LEU A 33 7.64 -1.61 -2.79
CA LEU A 33 6.92 -0.53 -2.14
C LEU A 33 6.72 -0.80 -0.66
N ILE A 34 6.39 -2.04 -0.32
CA ILE A 34 6.24 -2.40 1.09
C ILE A 34 7.54 -2.14 1.83
N TRP A 35 8.65 -2.55 1.23
CA TRP A 35 9.95 -2.35 1.84
C TRP A 35 10.19 -0.87 2.12
N LYS A 36 9.95 -0.04 1.11
CA LYS A 36 10.21 1.38 1.28
C LYS A 36 9.28 2.04 2.29
N ILE A 37 8.03 1.60 2.34
CA ILE A 37 7.09 2.11 3.30
C ILE A 37 7.52 1.76 4.71
N LEU A 38 7.98 0.52 4.90
CA LEU A 38 8.40 0.09 6.22
C LEU A 38 9.66 0.84 6.67
N GLU A 39 10.56 1.09 5.74
CA GLU A 39 11.72 1.90 6.06
C GLU A 39 11.31 3.29 6.53
N MET A 40 10.33 3.87 5.86
CA MET A 40 9.84 5.18 6.22
C MET A 40 9.21 5.17 7.62
N TYR A 41 8.40 4.16 7.92
CA TYR A 41 7.79 4.06 9.22
C TYR A 41 8.84 3.93 10.32
N GLN A 42 9.85 3.11 10.09
CA GLN A 42 10.90 2.95 11.09
C GLN A 42 11.67 4.24 11.28
N ALA A 43 11.93 4.95 10.20
CA ALA A 43 12.63 6.22 10.29
C ALA A 43 11.82 7.24 11.10
N ASN A 44 10.50 7.10 11.11
CA ASN A 44 9.65 7.97 11.87
C ASN A 44 9.41 7.49 13.29
N GLY A 45 10.12 6.46 13.71
CA GLY A 45 10.04 6.02 15.10
C GLY A 45 8.91 5.08 15.41
N ARG A 46 8.25 4.55 14.41
CA ARG A 46 7.13 3.64 14.68
C ARG A 46 7.65 2.27 15.05
N SER A 47 7.03 1.65 16.03
CA SER A 47 7.46 0.33 16.47
C SER A 47 6.95 -0.75 15.54
N GLU A 48 7.60 -1.89 15.60
CA GLU A 48 7.20 -3.03 14.80
C GLU A 48 5.75 -3.40 15.06
N LYS A 49 5.35 -3.40 16.32
CA LYS A 49 3.99 -3.73 16.67
C LYS A 49 2.99 -2.76 16.06
N ASP A 50 3.30 -1.46 16.11
CA ASP A 50 2.41 -0.47 15.53
C ASP A 50 2.25 -0.68 14.04
N ILE A 51 3.35 -0.99 13.37
CA ILE A 51 3.33 -1.20 11.93
C ILE A 51 2.49 -2.42 11.58
N ILE A 52 2.70 -3.51 12.32
CA ILE A 52 1.96 -4.73 12.06
C ILE A 52 0.47 -4.51 12.30
N ASP A 53 0.14 -3.83 13.40
CA ASP A 53 -1.26 -3.56 13.71
C ASP A 53 -1.91 -2.73 12.63
N GLU A 54 -1.21 -1.76 12.11
CA GLU A 54 -1.78 -0.90 11.08
C GLU A 54 -1.97 -1.65 9.78
N VAL A 55 -1.02 -2.48 9.40
CA VAL A 55 -1.15 -3.25 8.18
C VAL A 55 -2.32 -4.22 8.30
N GLN A 56 -2.44 -4.87 9.44
CA GLN A 56 -3.52 -5.80 9.65
C GLN A 56 -4.88 -5.09 9.62
N TYR A 57 -4.97 -3.95 10.28
CA TYR A 57 -6.19 -3.16 10.26
C TYR A 57 -6.56 -2.77 8.83
N THR A 58 -5.57 -2.34 8.06
CA THR A 58 -5.80 -1.95 6.69
C THR A 58 -6.31 -3.11 5.85
N LEU A 59 -5.69 -4.27 6.02
CA LEU A 59 -6.13 -5.44 5.28
C LEU A 59 -7.58 -5.80 5.60
N GLU A 60 -7.92 -5.69 6.86
CA GLU A 60 -9.28 -6.04 7.28
C GLU A 60 -10.31 -5.04 6.77
N ASN A 61 -9.89 -3.83 6.52
CA ASN A 61 -10.82 -2.81 6.07
C ASN A 61 -10.80 -2.52 4.59
N LEU A 62 -9.96 -3.20 3.84
CA LEU A 62 -9.94 -2.98 2.41
C LEU A 62 -11.27 -3.30 1.78
N ASP A 63 -11.90 -4.36 2.25
CA ASP A 63 -13.15 -4.76 1.68
C ASP A 63 -14.29 -3.87 2.07
N ASP A 64 -14.08 -3.09 3.09
CA ASP A 64 -15.12 -2.25 3.50
C ASP A 64 -15.21 -1.00 2.76
N ASP A 65 -14.38 -0.82 1.76
CA ASP A 65 -14.46 0.35 1.10
C ASP A 65 -15.55 0.39 0.23
N GLY A 66 -16.38 -0.38 0.42
CA GLY A 66 -17.53 -0.30 -0.21
C GLY A 66 -17.69 -1.06 -1.30
N THR A 67 -16.81 -1.70 -1.72
CA THR A 67 -17.00 -2.33 -2.84
C THR A 67 -17.50 -3.57 -2.56
N PHE A 68 -17.13 -4.25 -1.81
CA PHE A 68 -17.73 -5.43 -1.73
C PHE A 68 -17.25 -6.20 -0.78
N HIS A 69 -17.33 -6.46 -0.16
CA HIS A 69 -16.87 -7.16 0.68
C HIS A 69 -17.43 -8.29 0.80
N VAL A 70 -17.72 -8.69 0.38
CA VAL A 70 -18.29 -9.73 0.26
C VAL A 70 -17.80 -10.77 0.82
N SER A 71 -17.50 -11.21 0.77
CA SER A 71 -17.15 -12.30 1.09
C SER A 71 -16.37 -12.54 1.97
N ARG A 72 -16.31 -12.26 2.51
CA ARG A 72 -15.57 -12.53 3.31
C ARG A 72 -15.80 -13.50 3.88
N ASN A 73 -16.03 -14.04 3.86
CA ASN A 73 -16.18 -15.04 4.39
C ASN A 73 -15.82 -15.55 4.46
#